data_099c03838f3a17ca16e789b530138414
#
_entry.id   099c03838f3a17ca16e789b530138414
#
_cell.length_a   1.000
_cell.length_b   1.000
_cell.length_c   1.000
_cell.angle_alpha   90.00
_cell.angle_beta   90.00
_cell.angle_gamma   90.00
#
_symmetry.space_group_name_H-M   'P 1'
#
loop_
_entity.id
_entity.type
_entity.pdbx_description
1 polymer ?
#
loop_
_entity_poly.entity_id
_entity_poly.type
_entity_poly.pdbx_seq_one_letter_code
_entity_poly.pdbx_strand_id
1 'polypeptide(L)'
;KTASELLKQFQTLDNLYAHVEEVTKKAVRESLIANKDLAYLSLDLATIRIDSPVVLDWNEARLGELYTEDAYQLFRKLEFKNLLGRFEQKETKQDSLTAKIHVTSDLADAQEIFEAVKKAGHCGFAVLSDQKKCRKIEETEFCGLALCWGEEKIAVLPAEGFLTAQWLCSQLSDLYLAGIGLSTFEIKKAYPALLSNGEKDQDSCGTKTLFDVLIAAYLLNPLKNDYEPEDIAKEQLDRMIRTRKQLFEKLSLKEAYAQRPEEFYEYAGTLAYVCYAAVPVLSQKLEEAGMQKLFDEIEMPVSRVLYEMEKEGVLVRRQELQAYGDALVDRINELETKIHEAAGCEFNINSPKQLGEILFEKMGLKGGKKTKTGYSTAADILEKLAADNPIVADILEYRGLTKLKSTYADGLADYIEEDGRIHTSFNQ
;
A
#
# COMPACT_ATOMS: atom_id res chain seq x y z
N LYS A 1 -21.00 2.00 30.89
CA LYS A 1 -21.57 3.15 31.63
C LYS A 1 -22.56 2.68 32.65
N THR A 2 -23.67 2.01 32.31
CA THR A 2 -24.69 1.52 33.23
C THR A 2 -24.15 0.51 34.27
N ALA A 3 -23.32 -0.47 33.86
CA ALA A 3 -22.72 -1.42 34.80
C ALA A 3 -21.81 -0.73 35.83
N SER A 4 -21.03 0.27 35.42
CA SER A 4 -20.19 1.03 36.34
C SER A 4 -20.99 1.88 37.32
N GLU A 5 -22.16 2.39 36.91
CA GLU A 5 -23.08 3.13 37.80
C GLU A 5 -23.68 2.19 38.88
N LEU A 6 -24.13 1.00 38.46
CA LEU A 6 -24.67 -0.01 39.34
C LEU A 6 -23.61 -0.52 40.34
N LEU A 7 -22.40 -0.81 39.88
CA LEU A 7 -21.32 -1.25 40.80
C LEU A 7 -20.85 -0.15 41.76
N LYS A 8 -20.95 1.12 41.39
CA LYS A 8 -20.70 2.24 42.33
C LYS A 8 -21.76 2.33 43.43
N GLN A 9 -23.01 2.02 43.06
CA GLN A 9 -24.14 2.08 44.00
C GLN A 9 -24.18 0.86 44.93
N PHE A 10 -24.03 -0.35 44.39
CA PHE A 10 -24.21 -1.61 45.09
C PHE A 10 -22.90 -2.31 45.47
N GLN A 11 -21.75 -1.86 44.98
CA GLN A 11 -20.38 -2.33 45.23
C GLN A 11 -20.09 -3.76 44.72
N THR A 12 -20.93 -4.72 45.01
CA THR A 12 -20.77 -6.13 44.62
C THR A 12 -21.96 -6.62 43.79
N LEU A 13 -21.77 -7.71 43.03
CA LEU A 13 -22.84 -8.35 42.28
C LEU A 13 -23.90 -8.95 43.23
N ASP A 14 -23.47 -9.55 44.33
CA ASP A 14 -24.36 -10.14 45.33
C ASP A 14 -25.27 -9.08 45.94
N ASN A 15 -24.70 -7.94 46.34
CA ASN A 15 -25.47 -6.83 46.92
C ASN A 15 -26.41 -6.20 45.87
N LEU A 16 -26.01 -6.13 44.62
CA LEU A 16 -26.89 -5.68 43.51
C LEU A 16 -28.12 -6.60 43.40
N TYR A 17 -27.94 -7.92 43.45
CA TYR A 17 -29.04 -8.86 43.31
C TYR A 17 -29.88 -8.98 44.58
N ALA A 18 -29.32 -8.72 45.76
CA ALA A 18 -30.09 -8.62 46.99
C ALA A 18 -31.05 -7.39 47.02
N HIS A 19 -30.66 -6.33 46.29
CA HIS A 19 -31.42 -5.07 46.23
C HIS A 19 -31.85 -4.72 44.79
N VAL A 20 -32.08 -5.73 43.94
CA VAL A 20 -32.41 -5.52 42.53
C VAL A 20 -33.66 -4.68 42.30
N GLU A 21 -34.61 -4.71 43.22
CA GLU A 21 -35.83 -3.91 43.20
C GLU A 21 -35.58 -2.40 43.34
N GLU A 22 -34.45 -2.00 43.93
CA GLU A 22 -34.04 -0.60 44.08
C GLU A 22 -33.47 0.00 42.78
N VAL A 23 -33.25 -0.82 41.74
CA VAL A 23 -32.80 -0.34 40.44
C VAL A 23 -33.92 0.44 39.78
N THR A 24 -33.76 1.75 39.68
CA THR A 24 -34.78 2.71 39.22
C THR A 24 -35.21 2.52 37.76
N LYS A 25 -34.29 2.09 36.90
CA LYS A 25 -34.57 1.89 35.47
C LYS A 25 -35.23 0.52 35.24
N LYS A 26 -36.55 0.49 34.98
CA LYS A 26 -37.34 -0.73 34.80
C LYS A 26 -36.71 -1.74 33.82
N ALA A 27 -36.32 -1.30 32.64
CA ALA A 27 -35.73 -2.17 31.60
C ALA A 27 -34.39 -2.79 32.07
N VAL A 28 -33.57 -2.06 32.87
CA VAL A 28 -32.31 -2.57 33.41
C VAL A 28 -32.59 -3.61 34.48
N ARG A 29 -33.55 -3.34 35.36
CA ARG A 29 -33.99 -4.27 36.44
C ARG A 29 -34.49 -5.58 35.84
N GLU A 30 -35.41 -5.51 34.88
CA GLU A 30 -35.97 -6.70 34.21
C GLU A 30 -34.85 -7.51 33.51
N SER A 31 -33.91 -6.85 32.85
CA SER A 31 -32.75 -7.50 32.21
C SER A 31 -31.82 -8.17 33.24
N LEU A 32 -31.58 -7.54 34.40
CA LEU A 32 -30.80 -8.13 35.49
C LEU A 32 -31.47 -9.40 36.05
N ILE A 33 -32.77 -9.33 36.29
CA ILE A 33 -33.54 -10.49 36.80
C ILE A 33 -33.51 -11.64 35.80
N ALA A 34 -33.77 -11.36 34.52
CA ALA A 34 -33.83 -12.37 33.47
C ALA A 34 -32.46 -13.04 33.19
N ASN A 35 -31.34 -12.34 33.44
CA ASN A 35 -30.01 -12.81 33.10
C ASN A 35 -29.09 -13.00 34.32
N LYS A 36 -29.69 -13.33 35.49
CA LYS A 36 -28.95 -13.51 36.74
C LYS A 36 -27.82 -14.56 36.63
N ASP A 37 -28.15 -15.72 36.09
CA ASP A 37 -27.18 -16.83 35.96
C ASP A 37 -26.05 -16.48 35.02
N LEU A 38 -26.36 -15.76 33.94
CA LEU A 38 -25.36 -15.30 32.98
C LEU A 38 -24.41 -14.26 33.60
N ALA A 39 -24.91 -13.42 34.50
CA ALA A 39 -24.08 -12.45 35.23
C ALA A 39 -23.10 -13.14 36.19
N TYR A 40 -23.53 -14.18 36.91
CA TYR A 40 -22.65 -14.96 37.78
C TYR A 40 -21.66 -15.82 36.98
N LEU A 41 -22.08 -16.41 35.85
CA LEU A 41 -21.17 -17.08 34.94
C LEU A 41 -20.10 -16.12 34.44
N SER A 42 -20.48 -14.90 34.06
CA SER A 42 -19.54 -13.88 33.62
C SER A 42 -18.57 -13.47 34.72
N LEU A 43 -19.01 -13.41 35.97
CA LEU A 43 -18.15 -13.16 37.11
C LEU A 43 -17.15 -14.30 37.35
N ASP A 44 -17.61 -15.57 37.29
CA ASP A 44 -16.71 -16.73 37.41
C ASP A 44 -15.66 -16.76 36.32
N LEU A 45 -16.06 -16.51 35.05
CA LEU A 45 -15.14 -16.46 33.90
C LEU A 45 -14.16 -15.28 33.97
N ALA A 46 -14.56 -14.15 34.58
CA ALA A 46 -13.70 -12.98 34.73
C ALA A 46 -12.79 -13.07 35.96
N THR A 47 -13.08 -13.98 36.89
CA THR A 47 -12.30 -14.13 38.12
C THR A 47 -11.07 -14.98 37.87
N ILE A 48 -9.91 -14.42 38.18
CA ILE A 48 -8.62 -15.13 38.04
C ILE A 48 -8.58 -16.26 39.06
N ARG A 49 -8.41 -17.49 38.55
CA ARG A 49 -8.21 -18.66 39.42
C ARG A 49 -6.78 -18.69 39.93
N ILE A 50 -6.64 -18.64 41.26
CA ILE A 50 -5.36 -18.69 41.95
C ILE A 50 -5.01 -20.08 42.50
N ASP A 51 -5.94 -21.03 42.35
CA ASP A 51 -5.84 -22.42 42.78
C ASP A 51 -5.48 -23.39 41.63
N SER A 52 -5.03 -22.85 40.48
CA SER A 52 -4.58 -23.68 39.36
C SER A 52 -3.41 -24.56 39.82
N PRO A 53 -3.40 -25.86 39.41
CA PRO A 53 -2.35 -26.80 39.82
C PRO A 53 -1.05 -26.57 39.03
N VAL A 54 -0.53 -25.35 39.11
CA VAL A 54 0.72 -24.93 38.50
C VAL A 54 1.77 -24.78 39.57
N VAL A 55 2.79 -25.61 39.54
CA VAL A 55 3.97 -25.43 40.36
C VAL A 55 4.95 -24.52 39.61
N LEU A 56 5.17 -23.32 40.14
CA LEU A 56 6.10 -22.35 39.58
C LEU A 56 7.41 -22.38 40.37
N ASP A 57 8.50 -22.77 39.73
CA ASP A 57 9.84 -22.56 40.29
C ASP A 57 10.32 -21.15 39.89
N TRP A 58 10.42 -20.26 40.86
CA TRP A 58 10.85 -18.87 40.65
C TRP A 58 12.29 -18.75 40.14
N ASN A 59 13.14 -19.76 40.32
CA ASN A 59 14.49 -19.77 39.80
C ASN A 59 14.52 -20.12 38.32
N GLU A 60 13.64 -21.03 37.88
CA GLU A 60 13.44 -21.37 36.47
C GLU A 60 12.62 -20.32 35.73
N ALA A 61 11.75 -19.59 36.42
CA ALA A 61 10.92 -18.52 35.87
C ALA A 61 11.67 -17.21 35.60
N ARG A 62 12.99 -17.18 35.78
CA ARG A 62 13.80 -16.01 35.40
C ARG A 62 13.76 -15.83 33.91
N LEU A 63 13.56 -14.59 33.48
CA LEU A 63 13.67 -14.22 32.06
C LEU A 63 15.12 -14.50 31.61
N GLY A 64 15.26 -15.50 30.77
CA GLY A 64 16.48 -15.74 30.02
C GLY A 64 16.60 -14.80 28.83
N GLU A 65 17.45 -15.15 27.90
CA GLU A 65 17.54 -14.45 26.63
C GLU A 65 16.27 -14.70 25.80
N LEU A 66 15.47 -13.65 25.61
CA LEU A 66 14.19 -13.74 24.85
C LEU A 66 14.40 -13.73 23.33
N TYR A 67 15.51 -13.14 22.88
CA TYR A 67 15.79 -12.93 21.46
C TYR A 67 16.80 -13.97 20.95
N THR A 68 16.42 -15.25 21.05
CA THR A 68 17.22 -16.37 20.54
C THR A 68 16.91 -16.61 19.07
N GLU A 69 17.82 -17.30 18.36
CA GLU A 69 17.58 -17.69 16.95
C GLU A 69 16.35 -18.58 16.82
N ASP A 70 16.12 -19.52 17.73
CA ASP A 70 14.93 -20.38 17.71
C ASP A 70 13.63 -19.58 17.88
N ALA A 71 13.65 -18.58 18.76
CA ALA A 71 12.51 -17.68 18.92
C ALA A 71 12.27 -16.83 17.65
N TYR A 72 13.36 -16.35 17.02
CA TYR A 72 13.28 -15.65 15.75
C TYR A 72 12.61 -16.51 14.67
N GLN A 73 13.08 -17.74 14.48
CA GLN A 73 12.53 -18.67 13.49
C GLN A 73 11.05 -18.99 13.78
N LEU A 74 10.68 -19.15 15.06
CA LEU A 74 9.30 -19.39 15.44
C LEU A 74 8.40 -18.20 15.16
N PHE A 75 8.80 -16.97 15.53
CA PHE A 75 8.03 -15.75 15.24
C PHE A 75 7.93 -15.49 13.74
N ARG A 76 8.94 -15.82 12.97
CA ARG A 76 8.94 -15.77 11.53
C ARG A 76 7.92 -16.74 10.94
N LYS A 77 7.91 -18.01 11.39
CA LYS A 77 6.93 -19.02 10.99
C LYS A 77 5.49 -18.61 11.32
N LEU A 78 5.31 -17.89 12.44
CA LEU A 78 4.01 -17.39 12.89
C LEU A 78 3.65 -16.01 12.30
N GLU A 79 4.50 -15.45 11.45
CA GLU A 79 4.31 -14.15 10.79
C GLU A 79 4.11 -12.95 11.75
N PHE A 80 4.74 -12.97 12.91
CA PHE A 80 4.66 -11.90 13.90
C PHE A 80 5.55 -10.72 13.53
N LYS A 81 5.20 -10.01 12.45
CA LYS A 81 6.00 -8.90 11.85
C LYS A 81 6.48 -7.87 12.88
N ASN A 82 5.60 -7.41 13.77
CA ASN A 82 5.94 -6.40 14.78
C ASN A 82 6.92 -6.90 15.86
N LEU A 83 6.98 -8.21 16.08
CA LEU A 83 7.88 -8.80 17.07
C LEU A 83 9.24 -9.12 16.48
N LEU A 84 9.30 -9.44 15.18
CA LEU A 84 10.56 -9.69 14.48
C LEU A 84 11.49 -8.48 14.54
N GLY A 85 10.97 -7.26 14.40
CA GLY A 85 11.75 -6.03 14.52
C GLY A 85 12.43 -5.82 15.89
N ARG A 86 12.07 -6.59 16.93
CA ARG A 86 12.76 -6.56 18.24
C ARG A 86 14.02 -7.40 18.29
N PHE A 87 14.21 -8.31 17.32
CA PHE A 87 15.42 -9.13 17.20
C PHE A 87 16.56 -8.40 16.49
N GLU A 88 16.26 -7.30 15.79
CA GLU A 88 17.23 -6.52 15.01
C GLU A 88 18.33 -5.83 15.86
N GLN A 89 18.21 -5.82 17.19
CA GLN A 89 19.18 -5.19 18.08
C GLN A 89 20.39 -6.08 18.46
N LYS A 90 20.35 -7.37 18.11
CA LYS A 90 21.54 -8.20 18.19
C LYS A 90 22.09 -8.37 16.78
N GLU A 91 23.23 -7.79 16.54
CA GLU A 91 24.10 -8.10 15.41
C GLU A 91 24.31 -9.62 15.31
N THR A 92 23.29 -10.36 14.79
CA THR A 92 23.62 -11.50 13.98
C THR A 92 24.53 -10.91 12.92
N LYS A 93 25.74 -11.46 12.75
CA LYS A 93 26.63 -11.14 11.66
C LYS A 93 25.79 -11.07 10.38
N GLN A 94 25.18 -9.91 10.12
CA GLN A 94 24.82 -9.52 8.80
C GLN A 94 26.16 -9.59 8.07
N ASP A 95 26.34 -10.59 7.24
CA ASP A 95 27.15 -10.41 6.06
C ASP A 95 26.50 -9.20 5.39
N SER A 96 27.00 -8.04 5.76
CA SER A 96 26.31 -6.81 5.45
C SER A 96 26.39 -6.64 3.95
N LEU A 97 25.27 -6.86 3.24
CA LEU A 97 25.18 -6.51 1.82
C LEU A 97 25.77 -5.13 1.59
N THR A 98 25.61 -4.24 2.55
CA THR A 98 26.16 -2.89 2.58
C THR A 98 27.68 -2.88 2.39
N ALA A 99 28.42 -3.82 3.01
CA ALA A 99 29.88 -3.92 2.85
C ALA A 99 30.31 -4.39 1.44
N LYS A 100 29.38 -4.95 0.66
CA LYS A 100 29.63 -5.47 -0.70
C LYS A 100 29.19 -4.48 -1.79
N ILE A 101 28.58 -3.36 -1.41
CA ILE A 101 28.13 -2.34 -2.36
C ILE A 101 29.30 -1.46 -2.76
N HIS A 102 29.67 -1.52 -4.03
CA HIS A 102 30.63 -0.64 -4.64
C HIS A 102 29.92 0.62 -5.16
N VAL A 103 30.29 1.77 -4.64
CA VAL A 103 29.74 3.07 -5.09
C VAL A 103 30.79 3.79 -5.89
N THR A 104 30.46 4.17 -7.12
CA THR A 104 31.38 4.90 -7.98
C THR A 104 30.67 5.94 -8.84
N SER A 105 31.31 7.10 -9.01
CA SER A 105 30.97 8.14 -9.99
C SER A 105 32.05 8.30 -11.07
N ASP A 106 33.08 7.40 -11.08
CA ASP A 106 34.12 7.36 -12.11
C ASP A 106 33.61 6.69 -13.39
N LEU A 107 33.87 7.33 -14.52
CA LEU A 107 33.38 6.85 -15.81
C LEU A 107 34.05 5.54 -16.25
N ALA A 108 35.37 5.37 -16.01
CA ALA A 108 36.10 4.19 -16.43
C ALA A 108 35.66 2.97 -15.61
N ASP A 109 35.52 3.13 -14.29
CA ASP A 109 35.01 2.10 -13.39
C ASP A 109 33.56 1.71 -13.76
N ALA A 110 32.69 2.68 -14.02
CA ALA A 110 31.34 2.41 -14.49
C ALA A 110 31.31 1.61 -15.81
N GLN A 111 32.19 1.92 -16.76
CA GLN A 111 32.31 1.16 -18.01
C GLN A 111 32.74 -0.29 -17.75
N GLU A 112 33.71 -0.52 -16.86
CA GLU A 112 34.13 -1.87 -16.45
C GLU A 112 32.97 -2.66 -15.82
N ILE A 113 32.15 -2.00 -14.99
CA ILE A 113 30.95 -2.60 -14.39
C ILE A 113 29.96 -3.05 -15.48
N PHE A 114 29.63 -2.19 -16.45
CA PHE A 114 28.71 -2.56 -17.54
C PHE A 114 29.25 -3.71 -18.41
N GLU A 115 30.55 -3.74 -18.68
CA GLU A 115 31.18 -4.87 -19.38
C GLU A 115 31.16 -6.17 -18.54
N ALA A 116 31.31 -6.07 -17.20
CA ALA A 116 31.18 -7.22 -16.30
C ALA A 116 29.75 -7.75 -16.27
N VAL A 117 28.73 -6.87 -16.30
CA VAL A 117 27.32 -7.24 -16.40
C VAL A 117 27.02 -7.95 -17.73
N LYS A 118 27.53 -7.45 -18.87
CA LYS A 118 27.39 -8.11 -20.17
C LYS A 118 27.95 -9.54 -20.14
N LYS A 119 29.13 -9.74 -19.53
CA LYS A 119 29.76 -11.07 -19.39
C LYS A 119 28.97 -12.01 -18.48
N ALA A 120 28.31 -11.46 -17.46
CA ALA A 120 27.47 -12.25 -16.55
C ALA A 120 26.17 -12.74 -17.18
N GLY A 121 25.64 -12.02 -18.18
CA GLY A 121 24.43 -12.39 -18.94
C GLY A 121 23.11 -12.16 -18.21
N HIS A 122 23.15 -11.82 -16.91
CA HIS A 122 21.97 -11.48 -16.12
C HIS A 122 22.32 -10.40 -15.08
N CYS A 123 21.39 -9.46 -14.86
CA CYS A 123 21.54 -8.36 -13.91
C CYS A 123 20.22 -7.97 -13.27
N GLY A 124 20.19 -7.90 -11.93
CA GLY A 124 19.17 -7.18 -11.19
C GLY A 124 19.51 -5.69 -11.17
N PHE A 125 18.55 -4.83 -11.41
CA PHE A 125 18.80 -3.40 -11.46
C PHE A 125 17.69 -2.59 -10.78
N ALA A 126 18.01 -1.37 -10.38
CA ALA A 126 17.06 -0.39 -9.89
C ALA A 126 17.32 0.99 -10.49
N VAL A 127 16.30 1.60 -11.06
CA VAL A 127 16.29 3.00 -11.49
C VAL A 127 15.96 3.85 -10.29
N LEU A 128 16.90 4.68 -9.84
CA LEU A 128 16.75 5.48 -8.63
C LEU A 128 16.13 6.83 -8.98
N SER A 129 14.80 6.89 -8.97
CA SER A 129 14.05 8.12 -9.22
C SER A 129 12.70 8.08 -8.48
N ASP A 130 12.23 9.24 -8.02
CA ASP A 130 10.92 9.39 -7.39
C ASP A 130 9.82 9.64 -8.44
N GLN A 131 9.72 8.76 -9.43
CA GLN A 131 8.69 8.85 -10.44
C GLN A 131 7.30 8.54 -9.85
N LYS A 132 6.40 9.50 -9.95
CA LYS A 132 4.97 9.27 -9.68
C LYS A 132 4.21 8.78 -10.92
N LYS A 133 4.78 8.99 -12.12
CA LYS A 133 4.20 8.63 -13.42
C LYS A 133 5.31 8.12 -14.33
N CYS A 134 4.98 7.30 -15.33
CA CYS A 134 5.93 6.81 -16.35
C CYS A 134 6.29 7.92 -17.36
N ARG A 135 7.09 8.89 -16.92
CA ARG A 135 7.55 10.02 -17.75
C ARG A 135 8.93 9.77 -18.37
N LYS A 136 9.31 10.63 -19.30
CA LYS A 136 10.69 10.66 -19.80
C LYS A 136 11.65 10.91 -18.64
N ILE A 137 12.82 10.28 -18.67
CA ILE A 137 13.83 10.39 -17.60
C ILE A 137 14.27 11.84 -17.38
N GLU A 138 14.32 12.62 -18.46
CA GLU A 138 14.66 14.05 -18.42
C GLU A 138 13.69 14.89 -17.56
N GLU A 139 12.45 14.39 -17.36
CA GLU A 139 11.42 15.04 -16.56
C GLU A 139 11.37 14.49 -15.12
N THR A 140 12.28 13.57 -14.76
CA THR A 140 12.30 12.92 -13.46
C THR A 140 13.50 13.34 -12.63
N GLU A 141 13.35 13.31 -11.32
CA GLU A 141 14.48 13.47 -10.40
C GLU A 141 15.30 12.18 -10.36
N PHE A 142 16.05 11.93 -11.46
CA PHE A 142 16.90 10.75 -11.57
C PHE A 142 18.17 10.91 -10.71
N CYS A 143 18.36 10.00 -9.76
CA CYS A 143 19.50 10.02 -8.84
C CYS A 143 20.62 9.04 -9.23
N GLY A 144 20.35 8.04 -10.07
CA GLY A 144 21.34 7.05 -10.49
C GLY A 144 20.77 5.68 -10.84
N LEU A 145 21.65 4.71 -10.98
CA LEU A 145 21.35 3.30 -11.18
C LEU A 145 22.02 2.46 -10.10
N ALA A 146 21.36 1.37 -9.68
CA ALA A 146 21.99 0.29 -8.95
C ALA A 146 21.95 -0.98 -9.79
N LEU A 147 23.02 -1.77 -9.77
CA LEU A 147 23.23 -2.98 -10.54
C LEU A 147 23.71 -4.12 -9.63
N CYS A 148 23.17 -5.33 -9.85
CA CYS A 148 23.64 -6.54 -9.21
C CYS A 148 23.75 -7.68 -10.22
N TRP A 149 24.94 -8.28 -10.36
CA TRP A 149 25.21 -9.36 -11.33
C TRP A 149 25.89 -10.58 -10.70
N GLY A 150 25.77 -10.71 -9.37
CA GLY A 150 26.28 -11.81 -8.58
C GLY A 150 26.09 -11.53 -7.10
N GLU A 151 26.23 -12.54 -6.24
CA GLU A 151 25.97 -12.43 -4.79
C GLU A 151 26.81 -11.35 -4.08
N GLU A 152 28.01 -11.08 -4.60
CA GLU A 152 28.95 -10.09 -4.05
C GLU A 152 29.27 -8.98 -5.05
N LYS A 153 28.55 -8.88 -6.17
CA LYS A 153 28.80 -7.94 -7.24
C LYS A 153 27.65 -6.96 -7.34
N ILE A 154 27.69 -5.96 -6.49
CA ILE A 154 26.67 -4.93 -6.36
C ILE A 154 27.34 -3.58 -6.57
N ALA A 155 26.82 -2.77 -7.47
CA ALA A 155 27.28 -1.42 -7.71
C ALA A 155 26.15 -0.41 -7.65
N VAL A 156 26.44 0.79 -7.13
CA VAL A 156 25.57 1.96 -7.19
C VAL A 156 26.29 3.05 -7.94
N LEU A 157 25.66 3.54 -8.99
CA LEU A 157 26.17 4.54 -9.93
C LEU A 157 25.33 5.83 -9.77
N PRO A 158 25.72 6.75 -8.87
CA PRO A 158 25.04 8.04 -8.75
C PRO A 158 25.12 8.85 -10.04
N ALA A 159 24.08 9.62 -10.34
CA ALA A 159 24.05 10.49 -11.50
C ALA A 159 24.84 11.78 -11.24
N GLU A 160 26.18 11.68 -11.23
CA GLU A 160 27.10 12.77 -10.94
C GLU A 160 28.21 12.89 -11.97
N GLY A 161 28.71 14.08 -12.15
CA GLY A 161 29.86 14.35 -13.02
C GLY A 161 29.63 13.88 -14.45
N PHE A 162 30.43 12.92 -14.91
CA PHE A 162 30.32 12.33 -16.26
C PHE A 162 29.25 11.22 -16.33
N LEU A 163 28.81 10.67 -15.20
CA LEU A 163 27.71 9.69 -15.14
C LEU A 163 26.36 10.43 -15.19
N THR A 164 26.05 11.06 -16.33
CA THR A 164 24.76 11.73 -16.50
C THR A 164 23.61 10.72 -16.58
N ALA A 165 22.39 11.17 -16.26
CA ALA A 165 21.18 10.35 -16.40
C ALA A 165 21.07 9.74 -17.81
N GLN A 166 21.33 10.56 -18.84
CA GLN A 166 21.31 10.12 -20.25
C GLN A 166 22.33 9.01 -20.51
N TRP A 167 23.56 9.16 -20.01
CA TRP A 167 24.61 8.15 -20.20
C TRP A 167 24.25 6.83 -19.49
N LEU A 168 23.84 6.89 -18.23
CA LEU A 168 23.46 5.70 -17.44
C LEU A 168 22.29 4.95 -18.09
N CYS A 169 21.27 5.68 -18.54
CA CYS A 169 20.13 5.08 -19.22
C CYS A 169 20.51 4.48 -20.58
N SER A 170 21.40 5.16 -21.33
CA SER A 170 21.93 4.63 -22.57
C SER A 170 22.66 3.29 -22.36
N GLN A 171 23.50 3.19 -21.33
CA GLN A 171 24.18 1.94 -20.99
C GLN A 171 23.21 0.82 -20.59
N LEU A 172 22.18 1.14 -19.80
CA LEU A 172 21.14 0.17 -19.42
C LEU A 172 20.35 -0.30 -20.66
N SER A 173 20.01 0.64 -21.55
CA SER A 173 19.35 0.34 -22.82
C SER A 173 20.22 -0.55 -23.73
N ASP A 174 21.52 -0.34 -23.76
CA ASP A 174 22.45 -1.19 -24.52
C ASP A 174 22.50 -2.63 -23.97
N LEU A 175 22.42 -2.82 -22.65
CA LEU A 175 22.27 -4.16 -22.04
C LEU A 175 20.99 -4.83 -22.49
N TYR A 176 19.88 -4.09 -22.47
CA TYR A 176 18.58 -4.59 -22.93
C TYR A 176 18.61 -4.98 -24.41
N LEU A 177 19.13 -4.11 -25.27
CA LEU A 177 19.27 -4.36 -26.70
C LEU A 177 20.21 -5.53 -27.02
N ALA A 178 21.23 -5.73 -26.20
CA ALA A 178 22.15 -6.87 -26.31
C ALA A 178 21.49 -8.20 -25.88
N GLY A 179 20.28 -8.18 -25.32
CA GLY A 179 19.57 -9.38 -24.90
C GLY A 179 20.02 -9.93 -23.54
N ILE A 180 20.66 -9.11 -22.72
CA ILE A 180 21.01 -9.47 -21.34
C ILE A 180 19.73 -9.65 -20.53
N GLY A 181 19.66 -10.67 -19.66
CA GLY A 181 18.56 -10.87 -18.74
C GLY A 181 18.54 -9.76 -17.68
N LEU A 182 17.48 -8.97 -17.63
CA LEU A 182 17.36 -7.82 -16.73
C LEU A 182 16.15 -8.00 -15.83
N SER A 183 16.37 -7.89 -14.51
CA SER A 183 15.31 -8.00 -13.52
C SER A 183 15.21 -6.76 -12.64
N THR A 184 14.00 -6.32 -12.38
CA THR A 184 13.75 -5.14 -11.55
C THR A 184 12.43 -5.27 -10.77
N PHE A 185 12.17 -4.32 -9.91
CA PHE A 185 10.91 -4.16 -9.20
C PHE A 185 10.11 -3.03 -9.86
N GLU A 186 8.85 -3.29 -10.25
CA GLU A 186 8.00 -2.35 -11.02
C GLU A 186 8.60 -1.95 -12.39
N ILE A 187 8.68 -2.90 -13.32
CA ILE A 187 9.30 -2.73 -14.64
C ILE A 187 8.77 -1.52 -15.43
N LYS A 188 7.50 -1.15 -15.26
CA LYS A 188 6.92 0.01 -15.94
C LYS A 188 7.68 1.30 -15.65
N LYS A 189 8.17 1.47 -14.43
CA LYS A 189 8.99 2.63 -14.04
C LYS A 189 10.38 2.61 -14.67
N ALA A 190 10.86 1.44 -15.11
CA ALA A 190 12.16 1.28 -15.72
C ALA A 190 12.15 1.45 -17.25
N TYR A 191 11.01 1.29 -17.91
CA TYR A 191 10.94 1.42 -19.37
C TYR A 191 11.49 2.73 -19.94
N PRO A 192 11.30 3.92 -19.34
CA PRO A 192 11.94 5.14 -19.85
C PRO A 192 13.47 5.03 -19.97
N ALA A 193 14.12 4.34 -19.02
CA ALA A 193 15.56 4.10 -19.07
C ALA A 193 15.94 2.98 -20.05
N LEU A 194 15.20 1.88 -20.04
CA LEU A 194 15.45 0.73 -20.91
C LEU A 194 15.30 1.06 -22.40
N LEU A 195 14.48 2.04 -22.75
CA LEU A 195 14.14 2.40 -24.12
C LEU A 195 14.79 3.70 -24.60
N SER A 196 15.77 4.21 -23.86
CA SER A 196 16.43 5.48 -24.17
C SER A 196 17.17 5.48 -25.51
N ASN A 197 17.69 4.33 -25.94
CA ASN A 197 18.40 4.16 -27.24
C ASN A 197 17.49 3.61 -28.37
N GLY A 198 16.17 3.61 -28.17
CA GLY A 198 15.21 3.09 -29.15
C GLY A 198 14.60 1.74 -28.73
N GLU A 199 13.76 1.23 -29.63
CA GLU A 199 13.01 0.00 -29.39
C GLU A 199 13.61 -1.16 -30.19
N LYS A 200 13.60 -2.36 -29.64
CA LYS A 200 13.76 -3.59 -30.43
C LYS A 200 12.58 -3.72 -31.38
N ASP A 201 12.82 -4.20 -32.59
CA ASP A 201 11.80 -4.39 -33.62
C ASP A 201 10.48 -4.92 -33.08
N GLN A 202 9.38 -4.35 -33.58
CA GLN A 202 8.00 -4.48 -33.09
C GLN A 202 7.44 -5.92 -33.08
N ASP A 203 8.07 -6.89 -33.71
CA ASP A 203 7.57 -8.26 -33.86
C ASP A 203 7.85 -9.21 -32.68
N SER A 204 8.72 -8.82 -31.77
CA SER A 204 8.86 -9.51 -30.48
C SER A 204 8.73 -8.47 -29.37
N CYS A 205 7.69 -8.58 -28.57
CA CYS A 205 7.39 -7.67 -27.45
C CYS A 205 8.55 -7.48 -26.45
N GLY A 206 9.81 -7.68 -26.86
CA GLY A 206 11.08 -7.40 -26.17
C GLY A 206 11.18 -7.84 -24.69
N THR A 207 10.11 -8.41 -24.14
CA THR A 207 10.00 -8.71 -22.70
C THR A 207 10.64 -10.03 -22.30
N LYS A 208 11.03 -10.89 -23.23
CA LYS A 208 11.62 -12.22 -22.92
C LYS A 208 12.90 -12.19 -22.10
N THR A 209 13.61 -11.08 -22.11
CA THR A 209 14.84 -10.86 -21.34
C THR A 209 14.59 -10.02 -20.08
N LEU A 210 13.33 -9.64 -19.82
CA LEU A 210 12.94 -8.81 -18.71
C LEU A 210 12.18 -9.65 -17.67
N PHE A 211 12.41 -9.36 -16.39
CA PHE A 211 11.72 -10.01 -15.29
C PHE A 211 11.28 -8.97 -14.25
N ASP A 212 9.98 -8.88 -14.02
CA ASP A 212 9.44 -8.05 -12.94
C ASP A 212 9.20 -8.89 -11.70
N VAL A 213 9.95 -8.60 -10.65
CA VAL A 213 9.91 -9.32 -9.37
C VAL A 213 8.58 -9.09 -8.65
N LEU A 214 7.97 -7.91 -8.80
CA LEU A 214 6.67 -7.58 -8.23
C LEU A 214 5.55 -8.40 -8.89
N ILE A 215 5.49 -8.42 -10.22
CA ILE A 215 4.48 -9.16 -10.96
C ILE A 215 4.58 -10.66 -10.65
N ALA A 216 5.81 -11.21 -10.63
CA ALA A 216 6.03 -12.60 -10.28
C ALA A 216 5.53 -12.94 -8.86
N ALA A 217 5.84 -12.08 -7.88
CA ALA A 217 5.38 -12.26 -6.51
C ALA A 217 3.85 -12.13 -6.38
N TYR A 218 3.24 -11.19 -7.08
CA TYR A 218 1.79 -11.00 -7.11
C TYR A 218 1.06 -12.22 -7.68
N LEU A 219 1.52 -12.79 -8.78
CA LEU A 219 0.93 -14.01 -9.36
C LEU A 219 0.93 -15.17 -8.36
N LEU A 220 1.99 -15.31 -7.59
CA LEU A 220 2.11 -16.37 -6.59
C LEU A 220 1.21 -16.17 -5.35
N ASN A 221 0.87 -14.93 -5.01
CA ASN A 221 -0.02 -14.63 -3.88
C ASN A 221 -0.87 -13.36 -4.11
N PRO A 222 -1.92 -13.42 -4.96
CA PRO A 222 -2.73 -12.25 -5.31
C PRO A 222 -3.61 -11.73 -4.17
N LEU A 223 -3.66 -12.39 -3.03
CA LEU A 223 -4.44 -11.96 -1.86
C LEU A 223 -3.73 -10.90 -1.01
N LYS A 224 -2.45 -10.68 -1.24
CA LYS A 224 -1.69 -9.62 -0.58
C LYS A 224 -1.94 -8.29 -1.31
N ASN A 225 -2.35 -7.26 -0.57
CA ASN A 225 -2.73 -5.98 -1.17
C ASN A 225 -1.53 -5.14 -1.64
N ASP A 226 -0.41 -5.23 -0.92
CA ASP A 226 0.79 -4.43 -1.19
C ASP A 226 2.04 -5.33 -1.17
N TYR A 227 2.93 -5.12 -2.12
CA TYR A 227 4.24 -5.76 -2.20
C TYR A 227 5.32 -4.71 -2.15
N GLU A 228 6.26 -4.89 -1.24
CA GLU A 228 7.46 -4.07 -1.14
C GLU A 228 8.71 -4.94 -1.33
N PRO A 229 9.85 -4.38 -1.74
CA PRO A 229 11.08 -5.16 -1.92
C PRO A 229 11.50 -5.94 -0.67
N GLU A 230 11.26 -5.41 0.51
CA GLU A 230 11.52 -6.06 1.78
C GLU A 230 10.63 -7.28 2.05
N ASP A 231 9.42 -7.28 1.54
CA ASP A 231 8.55 -8.46 1.61
C ASP A 231 9.13 -9.60 0.75
N ILE A 232 9.61 -9.28 -0.45
CA ILE A 232 10.22 -10.25 -1.35
C ILE A 232 11.53 -10.79 -0.76
N ALA A 233 12.38 -9.91 -0.23
CA ALA A 233 13.60 -10.30 0.44
C ALA A 233 13.32 -11.30 1.58
N LYS A 234 12.32 -11.02 2.39
CA LYS A 234 11.91 -11.87 3.52
C LYS A 234 11.28 -13.18 3.07
N GLU A 235 10.29 -13.13 2.17
CA GLU A 235 9.45 -14.28 1.81
C GLU A 235 10.14 -15.24 0.82
N GLN A 236 10.99 -14.69 -0.05
CA GLN A 236 11.63 -15.45 -1.13
C GLN A 236 13.10 -15.75 -0.85
N LEU A 237 13.81 -14.87 -0.15
CA LEU A 237 15.25 -14.98 0.04
C LEU A 237 15.66 -15.27 1.51
N ASP A 238 14.66 -15.31 2.42
CA ASP A 238 14.92 -15.48 3.85
C ASP A 238 15.86 -14.42 4.44
N ARG A 239 15.78 -13.21 3.93
CA ARG A 239 16.65 -12.12 4.30
C ARG A 239 15.87 -10.90 4.76
N MET A 240 16.24 -10.35 5.92
CA MET A 240 15.69 -9.10 6.41
C MET A 240 16.51 -7.93 5.86
N ILE A 241 15.84 -6.97 5.27
CA ILE A 241 16.42 -5.72 4.80
C ILE A 241 15.67 -4.54 5.42
N ARG A 242 16.35 -3.40 5.57
CA ARG A 242 15.71 -2.19 6.08
C ARG A 242 14.74 -1.62 5.06
N THR A 243 13.55 -1.24 5.51
CA THR A 243 12.54 -0.64 4.65
C THR A 243 12.96 0.78 4.23
N ARG A 244 12.43 1.26 3.11
CA ARG A 244 12.60 2.66 2.69
C ARG A 244 12.21 3.62 3.81
N LYS A 245 11.15 3.33 4.56
CA LYS A 245 10.67 4.15 5.67
C LYS A 245 11.65 4.16 6.86
N GLN A 246 12.31 3.05 7.15
CA GLN A 246 13.33 2.99 8.21
C GLN A 246 14.59 3.77 7.84
N LEU A 247 14.98 3.77 6.56
CA LEU A 247 16.17 4.46 6.07
C LEU A 247 15.94 5.98 5.89
N PHE A 248 14.81 6.35 5.29
CA PHE A 248 14.58 7.72 4.82
C PHE A 248 13.41 8.45 5.50
N GLU A 249 12.58 7.74 6.30
CA GLU A 249 11.34 8.28 6.86
C GLU A 249 10.38 8.78 5.76
N LYS A 250 10.33 10.12 5.54
CA LYS A 250 9.47 10.75 4.53
C LYS A 250 10.27 11.44 3.42
N LEU A 251 11.60 11.31 3.43
CA LEU A 251 12.44 11.95 2.43
C LEU A 251 12.20 11.34 1.03
N SER A 252 12.25 12.18 0.02
CA SER A 252 12.37 11.74 -1.38
C SER A 252 13.74 11.08 -1.60
N LEU A 253 13.92 10.34 -2.70
CA LEU A 253 15.23 9.75 -3.03
C LEU A 253 16.30 10.82 -3.22
N LYS A 254 15.94 11.95 -3.83
CA LYS A 254 16.85 13.08 -4.01
C LYS A 254 17.27 13.71 -2.68
N GLU A 255 16.31 13.90 -1.77
CA GLU A 255 16.62 14.41 -0.44
C GLU A 255 17.45 13.40 0.38
N ALA A 256 17.13 12.09 0.28
CA ALA A 256 17.89 11.02 0.92
C ALA A 256 19.33 10.98 0.38
N TYR A 257 19.50 11.05 -0.93
CA TYR A 257 20.81 11.13 -1.55
C TYR A 257 21.66 12.31 -1.02
N ALA A 258 21.05 13.48 -0.87
CA ALA A 258 21.75 14.67 -0.38
C ALA A 258 22.02 14.65 1.13
N GLN A 259 21.14 14.08 1.95
CA GLN A 259 21.17 14.18 3.42
C GLN A 259 21.66 12.91 4.11
N ARG A 260 21.44 11.73 3.51
CA ARG A 260 21.74 10.41 4.06
C ARG A 260 22.32 9.50 2.97
N PRO A 261 23.49 9.84 2.41
CA PRO A 261 24.06 9.11 1.27
C PRO A 261 24.34 7.63 1.56
N GLU A 262 24.80 7.30 2.76
CA GLU A 262 25.08 5.90 3.13
C GLU A 262 23.81 5.04 3.12
N GLU A 263 22.74 5.53 3.71
CA GLU A 263 21.44 4.85 3.70
C GLU A 263 20.84 4.78 2.28
N PHE A 264 21.07 5.82 1.48
CA PHE A 264 20.66 5.80 0.07
C PHE A 264 21.38 4.71 -0.73
N TYR A 265 22.71 4.58 -0.55
CA TYR A 265 23.49 3.54 -1.23
C TYR A 265 23.11 2.13 -0.75
N GLU A 266 22.85 1.98 0.55
CA GLU A 266 22.34 0.73 1.10
C GLU A 266 21.00 0.34 0.47
N TYR A 267 20.04 1.26 0.45
CA TYR A 267 18.74 1.04 -0.18
C TYR A 267 18.88 0.63 -1.65
N ALA A 268 19.64 1.41 -2.41
CA ALA A 268 19.82 1.22 -3.84
C ALA A 268 20.46 -0.15 -4.17
N GLY A 269 21.59 -0.46 -3.53
CA GLY A 269 22.29 -1.71 -3.74
C GLY A 269 21.49 -2.92 -3.27
N THR A 270 20.80 -2.80 -2.14
CA THR A 270 19.93 -3.88 -1.64
C THR A 270 18.74 -4.14 -2.56
N LEU A 271 18.12 -3.10 -3.11
CA LEU A 271 17.04 -3.24 -4.10
C LEU A 271 17.51 -4.00 -5.34
N ALA A 272 18.65 -3.62 -5.92
CA ALA A 272 19.24 -4.32 -7.06
C ALA A 272 19.58 -5.78 -6.74
N TYR A 273 20.10 -6.04 -5.53
CA TYR A 273 20.34 -7.40 -5.07
C TYR A 273 19.08 -8.24 -4.97
N VAL A 274 18.00 -7.71 -4.39
CA VAL A 274 16.71 -8.42 -4.29
C VAL A 274 16.19 -8.73 -5.68
N CYS A 275 16.26 -7.78 -6.61
CA CYS A 275 15.85 -7.99 -8.00
C CYS A 275 16.68 -9.08 -8.71
N TYR A 276 17.97 -9.23 -8.38
CA TYR A 276 18.82 -10.28 -8.90
C TYR A 276 18.54 -11.64 -8.27
N ALA A 277 18.57 -11.70 -6.94
CA ALA A 277 18.54 -12.95 -6.18
C ALA A 277 17.16 -13.62 -6.17
N ALA A 278 16.06 -12.85 -6.32
CA ALA A 278 14.72 -13.39 -6.31
C ALA A 278 14.33 -14.13 -7.60
N VAL A 279 14.98 -13.84 -8.74
CA VAL A 279 14.62 -14.42 -10.04
C VAL A 279 14.61 -15.95 -10.04
N PRO A 280 15.65 -16.68 -9.66
CA PRO A 280 15.65 -18.14 -9.71
C PRO A 280 14.57 -18.74 -8.80
N VAL A 281 14.35 -18.16 -7.62
CA VAL A 281 13.35 -18.64 -6.67
C VAL A 281 11.93 -18.42 -7.18
N LEU A 282 11.65 -17.22 -7.69
CA LEU A 282 10.33 -16.88 -8.23
C LEU A 282 10.02 -17.66 -9.50
N SER A 283 10.99 -17.80 -10.43
CA SER A 283 10.82 -18.61 -11.64
C SER A 283 10.50 -20.06 -11.31
N GLN A 284 11.23 -20.67 -10.39
CA GLN A 284 10.93 -22.04 -9.95
C GLN A 284 9.49 -22.14 -9.40
N LYS A 285 9.07 -21.22 -8.55
CA LYS A 285 7.72 -21.21 -7.97
C LYS A 285 6.62 -20.98 -9.03
N LEU A 286 6.87 -20.12 -10.04
CA LEU A 286 5.96 -19.90 -11.15
C LEU A 286 5.80 -21.20 -11.99
N GLU A 287 6.90 -21.90 -12.26
CA GLU A 287 6.86 -23.21 -12.92
C GLU A 287 6.06 -24.24 -12.13
N GLU A 288 6.36 -24.39 -10.83
CA GLU A 288 5.65 -25.31 -9.92
C GLU A 288 4.15 -25.01 -9.82
N ALA A 289 3.78 -23.73 -9.85
CA ALA A 289 2.38 -23.28 -9.86
C ALA A 289 1.71 -23.34 -11.24
N GLY A 290 2.44 -23.68 -12.31
CA GLY A 290 1.94 -23.67 -13.69
C GLY A 290 1.64 -22.28 -14.25
N MET A 291 2.24 -21.23 -13.67
CA MET A 291 1.99 -19.81 -14.01
C MET A 291 3.08 -19.20 -14.90
N GLN A 292 4.17 -19.92 -15.22
CA GLN A 292 5.26 -19.38 -16.03
C GLN A 292 4.77 -18.84 -17.37
N LYS A 293 3.88 -19.57 -18.05
CA LYS A 293 3.31 -19.12 -19.31
C LYS A 293 2.46 -17.86 -19.19
N LEU A 294 1.68 -17.74 -18.10
CA LEU A 294 0.90 -16.55 -17.79
C LEU A 294 1.84 -15.35 -17.62
N PHE A 295 2.92 -15.52 -16.85
CA PHE A 295 3.92 -14.49 -16.63
C PHE A 295 4.58 -14.04 -17.93
N ASP A 296 5.13 -14.99 -18.72
CA ASP A 296 5.94 -14.67 -19.90
C ASP A 296 5.13 -14.16 -21.11
N GLU A 297 3.95 -14.76 -21.35
CA GLU A 297 3.17 -14.50 -22.58
C GLU A 297 2.05 -13.47 -22.37
N ILE A 298 1.66 -13.16 -21.12
CA ILE A 298 0.56 -12.24 -20.84
C ILE A 298 1.05 -11.09 -19.96
N GLU A 299 1.47 -11.34 -18.71
CA GLU A 299 1.71 -10.26 -17.74
C GLU A 299 2.91 -9.37 -18.13
N MET A 300 4.04 -9.96 -18.51
CA MET A 300 5.19 -9.17 -18.93
C MET A 300 4.90 -8.35 -20.21
N PRO A 301 4.29 -8.90 -21.28
CA PRO A 301 3.82 -8.10 -22.42
C PRO A 301 2.82 -7.02 -22.06
N VAL A 302 1.84 -7.30 -21.15
CA VAL A 302 0.85 -6.31 -20.70
C VAL A 302 1.55 -5.14 -20.00
N SER A 303 2.59 -5.37 -19.20
CA SER A 303 3.34 -4.29 -18.55
C SER A 303 3.87 -3.27 -19.57
N ARG A 304 4.30 -3.75 -20.75
CA ARG A 304 4.76 -2.89 -21.83
C ARG A 304 3.61 -2.12 -22.48
N VAL A 305 2.49 -2.77 -22.74
CA VAL A 305 1.30 -2.12 -23.30
C VAL A 305 0.78 -1.03 -22.37
N LEU A 306 0.70 -1.33 -21.07
CA LEU A 306 0.26 -0.35 -20.06
C LEU A 306 1.21 0.85 -19.98
N TYR A 307 2.52 0.62 -20.05
CA TYR A 307 3.49 1.72 -20.13
C TYR A 307 3.24 2.63 -21.35
N GLU A 308 3.04 2.06 -22.56
CA GLU A 308 2.76 2.88 -23.74
C GLU A 308 1.43 3.63 -23.62
N MET A 309 0.41 3.02 -23.03
CA MET A 309 -0.86 3.70 -22.75
C MET A 309 -0.69 4.87 -21.76
N GLU A 310 0.11 4.68 -20.73
CA GLU A 310 0.44 5.72 -19.74
C GLU A 310 1.24 6.87 -20.39
N LYS A 311 2.19 6.52 -21.25
CA LYS A 311 3.01 7.47 -22.01
C LYS A 311 2.18 8.25 -23.04
N GLU A 312 1.28 7.58 -23.76
CA GLU A 312 0.37 8.23 -24.72
C GLU A 312 -0.64 9.14 -24.01
N GLY A 313 -1.21 8.71 -22.90
CA GLY A 313 -2.24 9.44 -22.16
C GLY A 313 -3.59 9.49 -22.89
N VAL A 314 -4.59 10.09 -22.25
CA VAL A 314 -5.95 10.23 -22.75
C VAL A 314 -6.23 11.69 -23.10
N LEU A 315 -6.56 11.96 -24.38
CA LEU A 315 -6.90 13.31 -24.83
C LEU A 315 -8.20 13.78 -24.18
N VAL A 316 -8.16 14.94 -23.50
CA VAL A 316 -9.31 15.53 -22.83
C VAL A 316 -9.48 16.98 -23.26
N ARG A 317 -10.69 17.31 -23.73
CA ARG A 317 -11.04 18.67 -24.12
C ARG A 317 -11.47 19.47 -22.91
N ARG A 318 -10.57 20.25 -22.33
CA ARG A 318 -10.78 21.06 -21.12
C ARG A 318 -12.07 21.89 -21.18
N GLN A 319 -12.32 22.53 -22.33
CA GLN A 319 -13.51 23.40 -22.50
C GLN A 319 -14.83 22.61 -22.42
N GLU A 320 -14.88 21.43 -23.05
CA GLU A 320 -16.06 20.57 -23.01
C GLU A 320 -16.29 20.01 -21.59
N LEU A 321 -15.21 19.64 -20.89
CA LEU A 321 -15.27 19.17 -19.51
C LEU A 321 -15.79 20.27 -18.57
N GLN A 322 -15.32 21.49 -18.74
CA GLN A 322 -15.79 22.65 -17.98
C GLN A 322 -17.26 22.95 -18.27
N ALA A 323 -17.65 23.02 -19.56
CA ALA A 323 -19.03 23.26 -19.95
C ALA A 323 -20.00 22.18 -19.40
N TYR A 324 -19.54 20.92 -19.34
CA TYR A 324 -20.29 19.85 -18.69
C TYR A 324 -20.46 20.11 -17.18
N GLY A 325 -19.38 20.49 -16.47
CA GLY A 325 -19.45 20.84 -15.06
C GLY A 325 -20.37 22.02 -14.76
N ASP A 326 -20.33 23.06 -15.60
CA ASP A 326 -21.16 24.25 -15.47
C ASP A 326 -22.66 23.91 -15.69
N ALA A 327 -22.97 23.02 -16.62
CA ALA A 327 -24.34 22.58 -16.87
C ALA A 327 -25.00 21.84 -15.69
N LEU A 328 -24.19 21.30 -14.75
CA LEU A 328 -24.70 20.62 -13.55
C LEU A 328 -25.07 21.60 -12.43
N VAL A 329 -24.55 22.84 -12.44
CA VAL A 329 -24.64 23.79 -11.32
C VAL A 329 -26.07 24.13 -10.97
N ASP A 330 -26.90 24.47 -11.99
CA ASP A 330 -28.30 24.88 -11.77
C ASP A 330 -29.09 23.77 -11.08
N ARG A 331 -28.92 22.52 -11.54
CA ARG A 331 -29.61 21.37 -10.96
C ARG A 331 -29.11 21.04 -9.54
N ILE A 332 -27.83 21.19 -9.29
CA ILE A 332 -27.25 21.01 -7.94
C ILE A 332 -27.87 22.04 -6.98
N ASN A 333 -27.92 23.31 -7.36
CA ASN A 333 -28.47 24.39 -6.52
C ASN A 333 -29.99 24.21 -6.28
N GLU A 334 -30.74 23.77 -7.29
CA GLU A 334 -32.17 23.45 -7.16
C GLU A 334 -32.39 22.33 -6.13
N LEU A 335 -31.62 21.24 -6.23
CA LEU A 335 -31.68 20.11 -5.31
C LEU A 335 -31.28 20.50 -3.90
N GLU A 336 -30.20 21.29 -3.74
CA GLU A 336 -29.73 21.77 -2.44
C GLU A 336 -30.85 22.58 -1.74
N THR A 337 -31.44 23.53 -2.43
CA THR A 337 -32.55 24.32 -1.91
C THR A 337 -33.73 23.43 -1.49
N LYS A 338 -34.14 22.51 -2.35
CA LYS A 338 -35.23 21.57 -2.10
C LYS A 338 -34.97 20.66 -0.91
N ILE A 339 -33.77 20.17 -0.78
CA ILE A 339 -33.36 19.30 0.35
C ILE A 339 -33.37 20.09 1.65
N HIS A 340 -32.82 21.33 1.68
CA HIS A 340 -32.80 22.18 2.86
C HIS A 340 -34.22 22.60 3.30
N GLU A 341 -35.11 22.91 2.35
CA GLU A 341 -36.53 23.20 2.63
C GLU A 341 -37.21 21.97 3.24
N ALA A 342 -37.05 20.78 2.66
CA ALA A 342 -37.65 19.55 3.14
C ALA A 342 -37.10 19.14 4.53
N ALA A 343 -35.82 19.42 4.82
CA ALA A 343 -35.19 19.18 6.12
C ALA A 343 -35.54 20.25 7.18
N GLY A 344 -36.00 21.42 6.73
CA GLY A 344 -36.29 22.59 7.59
C GLY A 344 -35.03 23.21 8.22
N CYS A 345 -33.89 23.03 7.63
CA CYS A 345 -32.61 23.64 8.04
C CYS A 345 -31.53 23.45 7.00
N GLU A 346 -30.54 24.35 7.00
CA GLU A 346 -29.31 24.20 6.23
C GLU A 346 -28.34 23.24 6.92
N PHE A 347 -27.67 22.40 6.12
CA PHE A 347 -26.63 21.49 6.59
C PHE A 347 -25.78 21.02 5.40
N ASN A 348 -24.59 20.46 5.68
CA ASN A 348 -23.76 19.89 4.61
C ASN A 348 -24.29 18.52 4.18
N ILE A 349 -24.97 18.45 3.03
CA ILE A 349 -25.57 17.24 2.46
C ILE A 349 -24.51 16.18 2.14
N ASN A 350 -23.26 16.59 1.85
CA ASN A 350 -22.14 15.69 1.58
C ASN A 350 -21.47 15.16 2.87
N SER A 351 -21.83 15.69 4.05
CA SER A 351 -21.32 15.18 5.33
C SER A 351 -22.14 13.97 5.80
N PRO A 352 -21.57 12.76 5.85
CA PRO A 352 -22.30 11.57 6.32
C PRO A 352 -22.87 11.72 7.73
N LYS A 353 -22.16 12.46 8.59
CA LYS A 353 -22.56 12.70 9.97
C LYS A 353 -23.79 13.59 10.03
N GLN A 354 -23.73 14.78 9.43
CA GLN A 354 -24.85 15.73 9.45
C GLN A 354 -26.08 15.16 8.76
N LEU A 355 -25.89 14.52 7.60
CA LEU A 355 -27.00 13.88 6.90
C LEU A 355 -27.63 12.76 7.74
N GLY A 356 -26.84 11.94 8.43
CA GLY A 356 -27.35 10.90 9.30
C GLY A 356 -28.17 11.46 10.47
N GLU A 357 -27.72 12.54 11.11
CA GLU A 357 -28.45 13.25 12.17
C GLU A 357 -29.79 13.82 11.65
N ILE A 358 -29.80 14.44 10.46
CA ILE A 358 -31.02 14.99 9.86
C ILE A 358 -32.02 13.90 9.50
N LEU A 359 -31.61 12.88 8.74
CA LEU A 359 -32.55 11.87 8.26
C LEU A 359 -33.10 10.98 9.38
N PHE A 360 -32.23 10.53 10.29
CA PHE A 360 -32.60 9.49 11.25
C PHE A 360 -32.96 10.01 12.65
N GLU A 361 -32.44 11.17 13.07
CA GLU A 361 -32.75 11.73 14.38
C GLU A 361 -33.80 12.85 14.27
N LYS A 362 -33.65 13.81 13.35
CA LYS A 362 -34.57 14.94 13.23
C LYS A 362 -35.84 14.56 12.46
N MET A 363 -35.72 13.92 11.30
CA MET A 363 -36.86 13.52 10.48
C MET A 363 -37.43 12.14 10.89
N GLY A 364 -36.69 11.35 11.64
CA GLY A 364 -37.18 10.07 12.20
C GLY A 364 -37.37 8.95 11.17
N LEU A 365 -36.65 8.96 10.06
CA LEU A 365 -36.75 7.92 9.03
C LEU A 365 -36.35 6.54 9.59
N LYS A 366 -37.16 5.52 9.31
CA LYS A 366 -36.93 4.15 9.75
C LYS A 366 -36.00 3.42 8.77
N GLY A 367 -35.14 2.52 9.27
CA GLY A 367 -34.27 1.70 8.43
C GLY A 367 -32.78 2.14 8.41
N GLY A 368 -32.39 3.15 9.17
CA GLY A 368 -31.02 3.58 9.31
C GLY A 368 -30.13 2.55 10.00
N LYS A 369 -28.98 2.23 9.41
CA LYS A 369 -27.96 1.34 10.00
C LYS A 369 -27.01 2.14 10.88
N LYS A 370 -27.00 1.88 12.21
CA LYS A 370 -26.05 2.50 13.14
C LYS A 370 -24.65 1.94 12.97
N THR A 371 -23.66 2.84 12.98
CA THR A 371 -22.22 2.54 13.00
C THR A 371 -21.60 3.05 14.30
N LYS A 372 -20.31 2.83 14.52
CA LYS A 372 -19.59 3.36 15.69
C LYS A 372 -19.59 4.90 15.77
N THR A 373 -19.71 5.58 14.64
CA THR A 373 -19.59 7.04 14.52
C THR A 373 -20.90 7.75 14.18
N GLY A 374 -22.04 7.04 14.12
CA GLY A 374 -23.34 7.59 13.76
C GLY A 374 -24.13 6.66 12.86
N TYR A 375 -24.98 7.22 11.99
CA TYR A 375 -25.74 6.46 11.01
C TYR A 375 -24.98 6.35 9.70
N SER A 376 -25.08 5.18 9.05
CA SER A 376 -24.55 5.01 7.70
C SER A 376 -25.47 5.72 6.68
N THR A 377 -24.85 6.53 5.83
CA THR A 377 -25.50 7.20 4.70
C THR A 377 -24.90 6.73 3.37
N ALA A 378 -24.44 5.46 3.32
CA ALA A 378 -23.96 4.82 2.11
C ALA A 378 -25.09 4.68 1.08
N ALA A 379 -24.74 4.70 -0.20
CA ALA A 379 -25.73 4.71 -1.30
C ALA A 379 -26.71 3.53 -1.23
N ASP A 380 -26.21 2.33 -0.94
CA ASP A 380 -27.00 1.09 -0.81
C ASP A 380 -28.07 1.15 0.29
N ILE A 381 -27.85 1.96 1.34
CA ILE A 381 -28.83 2.20 2.41
C ILE A 381 -29.83 3.28 2.01
N LEU A 382 -29.35 4.37 1.41
CA LEU A 382 -30.21 5.45 0.95
C LEU A 382 -31.11 5.01 -0.19
N GLU A 383 -30.65 4.21 -1.14
CA GLU A 383 -31.45 3.66 -2.25
C GLU A 383 -32.66 2.87 -1.74
N LYS A 384 -32.51 2.09 -0.66
CA LYS A 384 -33.62 1.36 -0.04
C LYS A 384 -34.66 2.28 0.60
N LEU A 385 -34.27 3.47 1.01
CA LEU A 385 -35.15 4.45 1.63
C LEU A 385 -35.77 5.42 0.64
N ALA A 386 -35.20 5.56 -0.55
CA ALA A 386 -35.62 6.50 -1.57
C ALA A 386 -37.03 6.22 -2.11
N ALA A 387 -37.44 4.93 -2.15
CA ALA A 387 -38.76 4.54 -2.65
C ALA A 387 -39.92 5.18 -1.84
N ASP A 388 -39.73 5.29 -0.52
CA ASP A 388 -40.75 5.81 0.40
C ASP A 388 -40.49 7.26 0.85
N ASN A 389 -39.34 7.83 0.48
CA ASN A 389 -38.92 9.16 0.97
C ASN A 389 -38.33 10.01 -0.15
N PRO A 390 -39.11 10.91 -0.77
CA PRO A 390 -38.66 11.76 -1.89
C PRO A 390 -37.36 12.55 -1.59
N ILE A 391 -37.19 13.08 -0.37
CA ILE A 391 -35.97 13.79 0.02
C ILE A 391 -34.72 12.91 -0.13
N VAL A 392 -34.83 11.60 0.10
CA VAL A 392 -33.70 10.68 -0.03
C VAL A 392 -33.30 10.48 -1.49
N ALA A 393 -34.29 10.47 -2.40
CA ALA A 393 -34.04 10.44 -3.83
C ALA A 393 -33.33 11.72 -4.30
N ASP A 394 -33.80 12.90 -3.85
CA ASP A 394 -33.16 14.18 -4.12
C ASP A 394 -31.70 14.23 -3.59
N ILE A 395 -31.45 13.69 -2.40
CA ILE A 395 -30.08 13.59 -1.81
C ILE A 395 -29.18 12.67 -2.63
N LEU A 396 -29.68 11.53 -3.10
CA LEU A 396 -28.89 10.64 -3.96
C LEU A 396 -28.52 11.32 -5.28
N GLU A 397 -29.47 12.00 -5.92
CA GLU A 397 -29.23 12.78 -7.13
C GLU A 397 -28.22 13.90 -6.88
N TYR A 398 -28.42 14.71 -5.84
CA TYR A 398 -27.49 15.79 -5.43
C TYR A 398 -26.08 15.28 -5.24
N ARG A 399 -25.87 14.21 -4.45
CA ARG A 399 -24.55 13.62 -4.21
C ARG A 399 -23.91 13.09 -5.48
N GLY A 400 -24.70 12.47 -6.35
CA GLY A 400 -24.27 12.00 -7.67
C GLY A 400 -23.74 13.14 -8.53
N LEU A 401 -24.54 14.20 -8.69
CA LEU A 401 -24.19 15.38 -9.50
C LEU A 401 -23.01 16.15 -8.89
N THR A 402 -22.99 16.34 -7.57
CA THR A 402 -21.87 17.00 -6.88
C THR A 402 -20.58 16.24 -7.07
N LYS A 403 -20.61 14.89 -7.00
CA LYS A 403 -19.43 14.05 -7.26
C LYS A 403 -18.98 14.14 -8.72
N LEU A 404 -19.93 14.10 -9.68
CA LEU A 404 -19.61 14.28 -11.09
C LEU A 404 -18.95 15.62 -11.35
N LYS A 405 -19.47 16.70 -10.75
CA LYS A 405 -18.87 18.03 -10.88
C LYS A 405 -17.49 18.10 -10.22
N SER A 406 -17.41 17.86 -8.91
CA SER A 406 -16.20 18.12 -8.15
C SER A 406 -15.05 17.15 -8.48
N THR A 407 -15.35 15.86 -8.65
CA THR A 407 -14.30 14.84 -8.84
C THR A 407 -13.93 14.69 -10.31
N TYR A 408 -14.92 14.71 -11.20
CA TYR A 408 -14.70 14.41 -12.61
C TYR A 408 -14.61 15.67 -13.46
N ALA A 409 -15.55 16.61 -13.38
CA ALA A 409 -15.49 17.81 -14.23
C ALA A 409 -14.40 18.78 -13.78
N ASP A 410 -14.40 19.18 -12.53
CA ASP A 410 -13.41 20.13 -11.99
C ASP A 410 -12.07 19.42 -11.70
N GLY A 411 -12.11 18.29 -10.99
CA GLY A 411 -10.92 17.60 -10.53
C GLY A 411 -10.05 17.02 -11.64
N LEU A 412 -10.63 16.46 -12.72
CA LEU A 412 -9.83 15.97 -13.85
C LEU A 412 -9.18 17.09 -14.65
N ALA A 413 -9.76 18.29 -14.65
CA ALA A 413 -9.20 19.43 -15.36
C ALA A 413 -7.79 19.81 -14.86
N ASP A 414 -7.49 19.58 -13.57
CA ASP A 414 -6.20 19.84 -12.97
C ASP A 414 -5.09 18.86 -13.42
N TYR A 415 -5.48 17.70 -13.93
CA TYR A 415 -4.57 16.66 -14.42
C TYR A 415 -4.31 16.75 -15.93
N ILE A 416 -4.96 17.67 -16.65
CA ILE A 416 -4.70 17.88 -18.08
C ILE A 416 -3.37 18.62 -18.22
N GLU A 417 -2.41 17.96 -18.86
CA GLU A 417 -1.07 18.48 -19.11
C GLU A 417 -1.01 19.40 -20.34
N GLU A 418 0.17 19.95 -20.66
CA GLU A 418 0.34 20.93 -21.76
C GLU A 418 0.00 20.34 -23.15
N ASP A 419 0.13 19.03 -23.32
CA ASP A 419 -0.25 18.32 -24.54
C ASP A 419 -1.77 18.09 -24.68
N GLY A 420 -2.57 18.54 -23.71
CA GLY A 420 -4.01 18.35 -23.66
C GLY A 420 -4.47 16.96 -23.20
N ARG A 421 -3.57 16.15 -22.64
CA ARG A 421 -3.82 14.78 -22.23
C ARG A 421 -3.75 14.62 -20.72
N ILE A 422 -4.40 13.58 -20.21
CA ILE A 422 -4.24 13.10 -18.83
C ILE A 422 -3.43 11.82 -18.89
N HIS A 423 -2.29 11.83 -18.20
CA HIS A 423 -1.43 10.67 -18.03
C HIS A 423 -1.73 10.02 -16.68
N THR A 424 -2.43 8.91 -16.70
CA THR A 424 -2.76 8.12 -15.52
C THR A 424 -1.74 7.02 -15.29
N SER A 425 -1.83 6.30 -14.17
CA SER A 425 -1.11 5.05 -13.95
C SER A 425 -2.11 3.90 -13.87
N PHE A 426 -1.85 2.84 -14.62
CA PHE A 426 -2.65 1.62 -14.59
C PHE A 426 -2.03 0.61 -13.63
N ASN A 427 -2.79 0.14 -12.66
CA ASN A 427 -2.36 -0.96 -11.81
C ASN A 427 -2.43 -2.27 -12.60
N GLN A 428 -1.44 -3.12 -12.38
CA GLN A 428 -1.35 -4.44 -12.97
C GLN A 428 -1.38 -5.50 -11.87
#